data_78aa1a1c6c44117a664beb2e6ac1f834
#
_entry.id   78aa1a1c6c44117a664beb2e6ac1f834
#
_cell.length_a   1.000
_cell.length_b   1.000
_cell.length_c   1.000
_cell.angle_alpha   90.00
_cell.angle_beta   90.00
_cell.angle_gamma   90.00
#
_symmetry.space_group_name_H-M   'P 1'
#
loop_
_entity.id
_entity.type
_entity.pdbx_description
1 polymer ?
#
loop_
_entity_poly.entity_id
_entity_poly.type
_entity_poly.pdbx_seq_one_letter_code
_entity_poly.pdbx_strand_id
1 'polypeptide(L)'
;MIWAWLTLSSGLLNALWSSQIKSRVQKEGALTFTISMRWGVALSLLPFALFALKVLSAKWWFLSTLSGSLECLSLWALTRGARHDYYSTYALSNVTPIFSACWALAFLGETLSPTLGLGVVLVVAGALWLYYRGHWSWWGLLGAIFGSLSGLFSKMALPESGFLLHSCFAFMVGAFLLTVGGLKGRTTTVPAIARNVWANRILIVLSALSTVVFYAALQMAPLSRVSTLVRVNLVFGFLLSYFHLGEKHGWKARGFGAILLLAGLVLVLWKP
;
A
#
# COMPACT_ATOMS: atom_id res chain seq x y z
N MET A 1 13.48 -3.81 -17.03
CA MET A 1 13.89 -4.31 -15.67
C MET A 1 13.91 -3.22 -14.58
N ILE A 2 14.05 -1.91 -14.93
CA ILE A 2 14.08 -0.79 -13.95
C ILE A 2 12.84 -0.79 -13.03
N TRP A 3 11.64 -0.98 -13.57
CA TRP A 3 10.41 -1.05 -12.79
C TRP A 3 10.44 -2.10 -11.67
N ALA A 4 11.10 -3.25 -11.92
CA ALA A 4 11.19 -4.31 -10.92
C ALA A 4 12.06 -3.87 -9.73
N TRP A 5 13.20 -3.23 -9.98
CA TRP A 5 14.04 -2.67 -8.92
C TRP A 5 13.31 -1.58 -8.13
N LEU A 6 12.58 -0.70 -8.82
CA LEU A 6 11.74 0.30 -8.15
C LEU A 6 10.69 -0.38 -7.25
N THR A 7 10.02 -1.42 -7.76
CA THR A 7 9.00 -2.13 -6.96
C THR A 7 9.61 -2.84 -5.74
N LEU A 8 10.77 -3.49 -5.90
CA LEU A 8 11.49 -4.13 -4.78
C LEU A 8 11.92 -3.09 -3.73
N SER A 9 12.45 -1.94 -4.16
CA SER A 9 12.83 -0.84 -3.26
C SER A 9 11.60 -0.28 -2.52
N SER A 10 10.48 -0.08 -3.24
CA SER A 10 9.22 0.30 -2.61
C SER A 10 8.77 -0.72 -1.57
N GLY A 11 8.87 -2.02 -1.88
CA GLY A 11 8.55 -3.09 -0.95
C GLY A 11 9.40 -3.05 0.33
N LEU A 12 10.69 -2.82 0.22
CA LEU A 12 11.59 -2.67 1.37
C LEU A 12 11.20 -1.46 2.24
N LEU A 13 11.02 -0.29 1.62
CA LEU A 13 10.61 0.93 2.32
C LEU A 13 9.24 0.75 2.99
N ASN A 14 8.32 0.05 2.31
CA ASN A 14 7.00 -0.29 2.87
C ASN A 14 7.13 -1.19 4.10
N ALA A 15 7.99 -2.21 4.07
CA ALA A 15 8.22 -3.09 5.21
C ALA A 15 8.75 -2.32 6.44
N LEU A 16 9.66 -1.38 6.23
CA LEU A 16 10.24 -0.57 7.30
C LEU A 16 9.19 0.28 8.03
N TRP A 17 8.34 1.01 7.29
CA TRP A 17 7.34 1.84 7.95
C TRP A 17 6.13 1.04 8.45
N SER A 18 5.70 0.01 7.72
CA SER A 18 4.51 -0.78 8.09
C SER A 18 4.73 -1.63 9.36
N SER A 19 5.96 -2.03 9.65
CA SER A 19 6.32 -2.74 10.89
C SER A 19 5.95 -1.95 12.15
N GLN A 20 5.85 -0.63 12.06
CA GLN A 20 5.52 0.26 13.18
C GLN A 20 4.01 0.55 13.32
N ILE A 21 3.18 0.15 12.34
CA ILE A 21 1.73 0.49 12.32
C ILE A 21 1.05 0.06 13.61
N LYS A 22 1.23 -1.19 14.04
CA LYS A 22 0.55 -1.74 15.21
C LYS A 22 0.79 -0.90 16.46
N SER A 23 2.04 -0.59 16.76
CA SER A 23 2.41 0.17 17.96
C SER A 23 1.91 1.61 17.92
N ARG A 24 1.93 2.23 16.73
CA ARG A 24 1.49 3.62 16.55
C ARG A 24 -0.03 3.75 16.60
N VAL A 25 -0.75 2.85 15.94
CA VAL A 25 -2.22 2.83 15.94
C VAL A 25 -2.79 2.61 17.33
N GLN A 26 -2.14 1.81 18.16
CA GLN A 26 -2.53 1.62 19.56
C GLN A 26 -2.38 2.91 20.39
N LYS A 27 -1.35 3.70 20.14
CA LYS A 27 -1.06 4.96 20.86
C LYS A 27 -1.89 6.14 20.36
N GLU A 28 -2.07 6.27 19.07
CA GLU A 28 -2.62 7.47 18.42
C GLU A 28 -4.08 7.31 17.98
N GLY A 29 -4.57 6.09 17.91
CA GLY A 29 -5.85 5.74 17.30
C GLY A 29 -5.78 5.64 15.77
N ALA A 30 -6.55 4.70 15.21
CA ALA A 30 -6.46 4.35 13.79
C ALA A 30 -6.73 5.53 12.85
N LEU A 31 -7.77 6.32 13.12
CA LEU A 31 -8.16 7.42 12.25
C LEU A 31 -7.15 8.57 12.30
N THR A 32 -6.74 9.00 13.51
CA THR A 32 -5.78 10.09 13.70
C THR A 32 -4.42 9.73 13.09
N PHE A 33 -3.95 8.50 13.31
CA PHE A 33 -2.73 7.99 12.66
C PHE A 33 -2.83 8.03 11.13
N THR A 34 -3.94 7.51 10.55
CA THR A 34 -4.13 7.50 9.10
C THR A 34 -4.11 8.91 8.52
N ILE A 35 -4.86 9.85 9.12
CA ILE A 35 -4.92 11.25 8.68
C ILE A 35 -3.53 11.90 8.75
N SER A 36 -2.82 11.72 9.87
CA SER A 36 -1.48 12.29 10.07
C SER A 36 -0.47 11.77 9.04
N MET A 37 -0.48 10.47 8.78
CA MET A 37 0.38 9.86 7.76
C MET A 37 0.07 10.41 6.36
N ARG A 38 -1.20 10.55 5.99
CA ARG A 38 -1.59 11.04 4.66
C ARG A 38 -1.24 12.52 4.47
N TRP A 39 -1.53 13.39 5.43
CA TRP A 39 -1.08 14.78 5.41
C TRP A 39 0.44 14.89 5.37
N GLY A 40 1.13 14.13 6.19
CA GLY A 40 2.58 14.15 6.23
C GLY A 40 3.21 13.77 4.89
N VAL A 41 2.72 12.72 4.23
CA VAL A 41 3.19 12.32 2.89
C VAL A 41 2.87 13.39 1.86
N ALA A 42 1.64 13.91 1.82
CA ALA A 42 1.23 14.95 0.89
C ALA A 42 2.11 16.22 1.02
N LEU A 43 2.31 16.70 2.24
CA LEU A 43 3.13 17.88 2.53
C LEU A 43 4.61 17.65 2.18
N SER A 44 5.14 16.45 2.40
CA SER A 44 6.52 16.09 2.01
C SER A 44 6.71 16.08 0.49
N LEU A 45 5.68 15.72 -0.27
CA LEU A 45 5.73 15.67 -1.72
C LEU A 45 5.38 17.02 -2.39
N LEU A 46 4.73 17.92 -1.67
CA LEU A 46 4.22 19.19 -2.21
C LEU A 46 5.30 20.04 -2.91
N PRO A 47 6.51 20.25 -2.35
CA PRO A 47 7.53 21.02 -3.02
C PRO A 47 7.91 20.45 -4.40
N PHE A 48 8.01 19.12 -4.49
CA PHE A 48 8.36 18.43 -5.73
C PHE A 48 7.20 18.42 -6.74
N ALA A 49 5.96 18.31 -6.26
CA ALA A 49 4.77 18.36 -7.10
C ALA A 49 4.56 19.73 -7.73
N LEU A 50 4.95 20.82 -7.05
CA LEU A 50 4.87 22.18 -7.59
C LEU A 50 5.75 22.37 -8.84
N PHE A 51 6.91 21.72 -8.91
CA PHE A 51 7.75 21.73 -10.13
C PHE A 51 7.19 20.89 -11.27
N ALA A 52 6.24 19.99 -10.99
CA ALA A 52 5.61 19.13 -11.97
C ALA A 52 4.21 19.64 -12.42
N LEU A 53 3.83 20.85 -12.02
CA LEU A 53 2.53 21.42 -12.36
C LEU A 53 2.35 21.58 -13.86
N LYS A 54 1.19 21.18 -14.35
CA LYS A 54 0.74 21.35 -15.73
C LYS A 54 -0.79 21.38 -15.80
N VAL A 55 -1.31 21.77 -16.96
CA VAL A 55 -2.76 21.71 -17.20
C VAL A 55 -3.21 20.26 -17.29
N LEU A 56 -4.22 19.91 -16.56
CA LEU A 56 -4.73 18.55 -16.41
C LEU A 56 -6.20 18.48 -16.80
N SER A 57 -6.60 17.37 -17.41
CA SER A 57 -7.98 17.15 -17.84
C SER A 57 -8.94 16.93 -16.66
N ALA A 58 -10.24 17.16 -16.89
CA ALA A 58 -11.28 16.82 -15.91
C ALA A 58 -11.28 15.32 -15.57
N LYS A 59 -10.94 14.47 -16.55
CA LYS A 59 -10.78 13.03 -16.35
C LYS A 59 -9.69 12.73 -15.32
N TRP A 60 -8.55 13.40 -15.41
CA TRP A 60 -7.46 13.21 -14.44
C TRP A 60 -7.90 13.61 -13.03
N TRP A 61 -8.56 14.75 -12.87
CA TRP A 61 -9.06 15.21 -11.58
C TRP A 61 -10.00 14.19 -10.95
N PHE A 62 -10.93 13.64 -11.73
CA PHE A 62 -11.84 12.59 -11.28
C PHE A 62 -11.10 11.32 -10.85
N LEU A 63 -10.22 10.78 -11.69
CA LEU A 63 -9.49 9.54 -11.42
C LEU A 63 -8.56 9.66 -10.22
N SER A 64 -7.84 10.79 -10.10
CA SER A 64 -6.92 11.03 -9.00
C SER A 64 -7.65 11.25 -7.67
N THR A 65 -8.81 11.93 -7.69
CA THR A 65 -9.67 12.08 -6.51
C THR A 65 -10.19 10.72 -6.05
N LEU A 66 -10.67 9.90 -6.96
CA LEU A 66 -11.18 8.56 -6.66
C LEU A 66 -10.06 7.66 -6.12
N SER A 67 -8.90 7.66 -6.78
CA SER A 67 -7.71 6.93 -6.32
C SER A 67 -7.29 7.33 -4.90
N GLY A 68 -7.14 8.63 -4.63
CA GLY A 68 -6.74 9.13 -3.32
C GLY A 68 -7.74 8.81 -2.22
N SER A 69 -9.04 8.90 -2.51
CA SER A 69 -10.10 8.54 -1.57
C SER A 69 -10.04 7.05 -1.21
N LEU A 70 -9.92 6.17 -2.22
CA LEU A 70 -9.83 4.72 -2.04
C LEU A 70 -8.55 4.30 -1.32
N GLU A 71 -7.42 4.92 -1.65
CA GLU A 71 -6.14 4.67 -0.97
C GLU A 71 -6.21 5.02 0.51
N CYS A 72 -6.87 6.12 0.84
CA CYS A 72 -7.06 6.55 2.22
C CYS A 72 -8.00 5.62 2.97
N LEU A 73 -9.10 5.17 2.34
CA LEU A 73 -10.01 4.17 2.90
C LEU A 73 -9.31 2.81 3.08
N SER A 74 -8.42 2.42 2.18
CA SER A 74 -7.62 1.21 2.30
C SER A 74 -6.72 1.25 3.54
N LEU A 75 -5.97 2.33 3.74
CA LEU A 75 -5.13 2.47 4.93
C LEU A 75 -5.97 2.59 6.20
N TRP A 76 -7.09 3.30 6.16
CA TRP A 76 -7.98 3.38 7.32
C TRP A 76 -8.57 2.02 7.69
N ALA A 77 -9.01 1.23 6.73
CA ALA A 77 -9.48 -0.13 6.96
C ALA A 77 -8.36 -1.00 7.58
N LEU A 78 -7.16 -0.95 7.02
CA LEU A 78 -6.00 -1.67 7.55
C LEU A 78 -5.68 -1.26 9.01
N THR A 79 -5.64 0.04 9.28
CA THR A 79 -5.34 0.55 10.63
C THR A 79 -6.47 0.26 11.63
N ARG A 80 -7.73 0.30 11.18
CA ARG A 80 -8.89 -0.08 11.99
C ARG A 80 -8.84 -1.55 12.38
N GLY A 81 -8.59 -2.42 11.41
CA GLY A 81 -8.46 -3.86 11.64
C GLY A 81 -7.26 -4.20 12.51
N ALA A 82 -6.14 -3.49 12.33
CA ALA A 82 -4.92 -3.70 13.11
C ALA A 82 -5.08 -3.44 14.62
N ARG A 83 -6.08 -2.66 15.04
CA ARG A 83 -6.42 -2.48 16.46
C ARG A 83 -6.98 -3.75 17.11
N HIS A 84 -7.69 -4.56 16.33
CA HIS A 84 -8.35 -5.78 16.81
C HIS A 84 -7.47 -7.00 16.58
N ASP A 85 -7.10 -7.25 15.32
CA ASP A 85 -6.22 -8.36 14.93
C ASP A 85 -5.32 -7.91 13.77
N TYR A 86 -4.09 -7.54 14.11
CA TYR A 86 -3.09 -7.08 13.15
C TYR A 86 -2.76 -8.16 12.12
N TYR A 87 -2.51 -9.39 12.57
CA TYR A 87 -1.99 -10.44 11.71
C TYR A 87 -3.01 -10.87 10.65
N SER A 88 -4.24 -11.18 11.05
CA SER A 88 -5.28 -11.60 10.10
C SER A 88 -5.70 -10.44 9.18
N THR A 89 -5.76 -9.20 9.70
CA THR A 89 -6.03 -8.02 8.88
C THR A 89 -4.94 -7.82 7.84
N TYR A 90 -3.68 -7.92 8.24
CA TYR A 90 -2.54 -7.75 7.34
C TYR A 90 -2.47 -8.89 6.31
N ALA A 91 -2.70 -10.15 6.73
CA ALA A 91 -2.77 -11.29 5.82
C ALA A 91 -3.83 -11.09 4.73
N LEU A 92 -5.06 -10.76 5.13
CA LEU A 92 -6.17 -10.58 4.19
C LEU A 92 -6.03 -9.31 3.32
N SER A 93 -5.37 -8.26 3.79
CA SER A 93 -5.05 -7.11 2.94
C SER A 93 -4.06 -7.47 1.81
N ASN A 94 -3.31 -8.54 1.96
CA ASN A 94 -2.35 -9.00 0.95
C ASN A 94 -2.95 -9.91 -0.15
N VAL A 95 -4.27 -10.08 -0.18
CA VAL A 95 -4.98 -10.63 -1.36
C VAL A 95 -5.20 -9.59 -2.47
N THR A 96 -4.80 -8.34 -2.24
CA THR A 96 -4.81 -7.23 -3.23
C THR A 96 -4.33 -7.63 -4.62
N PRO A 97 -3.24 -8.44 -4.83
CA PRO A 97 -2.80 -8.82 -6.16
C PRO A 97 -3.87 -9.54 -6.99
N ILE A 98 -4.72 -10.36 -6.37
CA ILE A 98 -5.82 -11.03 -7.08
C ILE A 98 -6.79 -9.99 -7.63
N PHE A 99 -7.27 -9.07 -6.77
CA PHE A 99 -8.17 -8.01 -7.21
C PHE A 99 -7.52 -7.11 -8.25
N SER A 100 -6.25 -6.72 -8.07
CA SER A 100 -5.51 -5.92 -9.06
C SER A 100 -5.40 -6.62 -10.41
N ALA A 101 -5.18 -7.93 -10.43
CA ALA A 101 -5.14 -8.71 -11.66
C ALA A 101 -6.53 -8.76 -12.34
N CYS A 102 -7.60 -8.97 -11.57
CA CYS A 102 -8.96 -8.94 -12.09
C CYS A 102 -9.32 -7.57 -12.70
N TRP A 103 -9.00 -6.46 -11.99
CA TRP A 103 -9.24 -5.12 -12.49
C TRP A 103 -8.37 -4.80 -13.71
N ALA A 104 -7.12 -5.23 -13.73
CA ALA A 104 -6.21 -5.04 -14.86
C ALA A 104 -6.71 -5.74 -16.14
N LEU A 105 -7.22 -6.98 -16.00
CA LEU A 105 -7.88 -7.69 -17.09
C LEU A 105 -9.14 -6.96 -17.58
N ALA A 106 -10.02 -6.58 -16.65
CA ALA A 106 -11.34 -6.03 -17.00
C ALA A 106 -11.28 -4.62 -17.58
N PHE A 107 -10.38 -3.76 -17.09
CA PHE A 107 -10.39 -2.33 -17.37
C PHE A 107 -9.16 -1.79 -18.07
N LEU A 108 -8.01 -2.47 -18.00
CA LEU A 108 -6.75 -2.04 -18.61
C LEU A 108 -6.36 -2.86 -19.83
N GLY A 109 -7.11 -3.93 -20.16
CA GLY A 109 -6.77 -4.83 -21.24
C GLY A 109 -5.44 -5.58 -21.04
N GLU A 110 -4.96 -5.69 -19.79
CA GLU A 110 -3.75 -6.47 -19.51
C GLU A 110 -4.01 -7.95 -19.75
N THR A 111 -3.06 -8.65 -20.38
CA THR A 111 -3.12 -10.10 -20.54
C THR A 111 -2.40 -10.78 -19.37
N LEU A 112 -3.04 -11.78 -18.78
CA LEU A 112 -2.41 -12.62 -17.75
C LEU A 112 -1.87 -13.89 -18.40
N SER A 113 -0.53 -13.99 -18.50
CA SER A 113 0.07 -15.28 -18.87
C SER A 113 -0.17 -16.30 -17.74
N PRO A 114 -0.22 -17.62 -18.06
CA PRO A 114 -0.35 -18.66 -17.03
C PRO A 114 0.71 -18.59 -15.94
N THR A 115 1.94 -18.22 -16.30
CA THR A 115 3.05 -18.01 -15.36
C THR A 115 2.79 -16.85 -14.39
N LEU A 116 2.25 -15.73 -14.90
CA LEU A 116 1.87 -14.59 -14.06
C LEU A 116 0.71 -14.96 -13.14
N GLY A 117 -0.31 -15.64 -13.65
CA GLY A 117 -1.45 -16.12 -12.85
C GLY A 117 -1.02 -17.04 -11.71
N LEU A 118 -0.18 -18.03 -12.02
CA LEU A 118 0.41 -18.91 -11.00
C LEU A 118 1.26 -18.13 -9.99
N GLY A 119 2.04 -17.16 -10.45
CA GLY A 119 2.83 -16.28 -9.59
C GLY A 119 1.96 -15.50 -8.60
N VAL A 120 0.86 -14.91 -9.07
CA VAL A 120 -0.12 -14.20 -8.21
C VAL A 120 -0.69 -15.14 -7.14
N VAL A 121 -1.11 -16.36 -7.53
CA VAL A 121 -1.67 -17.35 -6.59
C VAL A 121 -0.63 -17.75 -5.54
N LEU A 122 0.60 -18.04 -5.93
CA LEU A 122 1.67 -18.41 -4.98
C LEU A 122 2.03 -17.26 -4.03
N VAL A 123 2.07 -16.02 -4.52
CA VAL A 123 2.33 -14.85 -3.66
C VAL A 123 1.23 -14.70 -2.61
N VAL A 124 -0.03 -14.82 -3.01
CA VAL A 124 -1.16 -14.71 -2.07
C VAL A 124 -1.19 -15.89 -1.09
N ALA A 125 -0.99 -17.13 -1.57
CA ALA A 125 -0.90 -18.30 -0.71
C ALA A 125 0.24 -18.17 0.31
N GLY A 126 1.41 -17.73 -0.12
CA GLY A 126 2.55 -17.45 0.75
C GLY A 126 2.27 -16.36 1.79
N ALA A 127 1.60 -15.27 1.39
CA ALA A 127 1.21 -14.19 2.27
C ALA A 127 0.20 -14.65 3.36
N LEU A 128 -0.80 -15.42 2.95
CA LEU A 128 -1.76 -16.01 3.86
C LEU A 128 -1.06 -16.98 4.83
N TRP A 129 -0.20 -17.86 4.32
CA TRP A 129 0.55 -18.78 5.18
C TRP A 129 1.43 -18.07 6.20
N LEU A 130 2.03 -16.96 5.81
CA LEU A 130 2.96 -16.18 6.63
C LEU A 130 2.27 -15.50 7.81
N TYR A 131 1.06 -14.98 7.61
CA TYR A 131 0.40 -14.07 8.55
C TYR A 131 -0.97 -14.52 9.03
N TYR A 132 -1.70 -15.41 8.32
CA TYR A 132 -3.06 -15.79 8.71
C TYR A 132 -3.06 -16.63 9.99
N ARG A 133 -3.88 -16.22 10.95
CA ARG A 133 -4.00 -16.84 12.28
C ARG A 133 -5.34 -17.54 12.50
N GLY A 134 -6.05 -17.89 11.44
CA GLY A 134 -7.35 -18.57 11.52
C GLY A 134 -8.54 -17.64 11.78
N HIS A 135 -8.34 -16.35 11.99
CA HIS A 135 -9.42 -15.40 12.18
C HIS A 135 -9.71 -14.61 10.90
N TRP A 136 -11.00 -14.42 10.60
CA TRP A 136 -11.43 -13.64 9.46
C TRP A 136 -11.41 -12.14 9.80
N SER A 137 -10.85 -11.32 8.93
CA SER A 137 -10.84 -9.87 9.09
C SER A 137 -11.44 -9.18 7.87
N TRP A 138 -12.69 -8.75 7.99
CA TRP A 138 -13.34 -7.94 6.95
C TRP A 138 -12.57 -6.66 6.63
N TRP A 139 -11.93 -6.06 7.63
CA TRP A 139 -11.10 -4.86 7.45
C TRP A 139 -9.91 -5.12 6.53
N GLY A 140 -9.28 -6.28 6.63
CA GLY A 140 -8.21 -6.67 5.72
C GLY A 140 -8.70 -6.81 4.28
N LEU A 141 -9.85 -7.48 4.08
CA LEU A 141 -10.44 -7.65 2.76
C LEU A 141 -10.89 -6.32 2.14
N LEU A 142 -11.56 -5.45 2.91
CA LEU A 142 -11.91 -4.10 2.46
C LEU A 142 -10.66 -3.29 2.09
N GLY A 143 -9.60 -3.39 2.89
CA GLY A 143 -8.31 -2.78 2.58
C GLY A 143 -7.75 -3.27 1.25
N ALA A 144 -7.84 -4.58 0.96
CA ALA A 144 -7.40 -5.16 -0.31
C ALA A 144 -8.22 -4.65 -1.50
N ILE A 145 -9.54 -4.60 -1.39
CA ILE A 145 -10.45 -4.12 -2.45
C ILE A 145 -10.19 -2.64 -2.72
N PHE A 146 -10.19 -1.80 -1.69
CA PHE A 146 -9.96 -0.36 -1.86
C PHE A 146 -8.56 -0.06 -2.39
N GLY A 147 -7.53 -0.75 -1.90
CA GLY A 147 -6.15 -0.59 -2.37
C GLY A 147 -5.97 -1.02 -3.82
N SER A 148 -6.62 -2.10 -4.25
CA SER A 148 -6.57 -2.57 -5.64
C SER A 148 -7.27 -1.61 -6.60
N LEU A 149 -8.45 -1.10 -6.23
CA LEU A 149 -9.18 -0.10 -7.00
C LEU A 149 -8.41 1.23 -7.06
N SER A 150 -7.80 1.66 -5.95
CA SER A 150 -6.91 2.82 -5.95
C SER A 150 -5.77 2.64 -6.95
N GLY A 151 -5.13 1.47 -6.97
CA GLY A 151 -4.09 1.14 -7.94
C GLY A 151 -4.56 1.21 -9.38
N LEU A 152 -5.77 0.74 -9.69
CA LEU A 152 -6.40 0.83 -11.00
C LEU A 152 -6.54 2.29 -11.45
N PHE A 153 -7.19 3.12 -10.64
CA PHE A 153 -7.42 4.52 -10.99
C PHE A 153 -6.12 5.33 -11.05
N SER A 154 -5.15 5.01 -10.19
CA SER A 154 -3.80 5.56 -10.27
C SER A 154 -3.15 5.22 -11.62
N LYS A 155 -3.19 3.96 -12.03
CA LYS A 155 -2.62 3.51 -13.32
C LYS A 155 -3.23 4.27 -14.49
N MET A 156 -4.53 4.57 -14.44
CA MET A 156 -5.22 5.34 -15.48
C MET A 156 -4.88 6.84 -15.45
N ALA A 157 -4.56 7.40 -14.28
CA ALA A 157 -4.25 8.82 -14.11
C ALA A 157 -2.78 9.17 -14.36
N LEU A 158 -1.86 8.26 -14.04
CA LEU A 158 -0.40 8.47 -14.11
C LEU A 158 0.14 8.94 -15.47
N PRO A 159 -0.35 8.46 -16.63
CA PRO A 159 0.17 8.91 -17.93
C PRO A 159 0.04 10.42 -18.15
N GLU A 160 -1.00 11.04 -17.58
CA GLU A 160 -1.24 12.47 -17.75
C GLU A 160 -0.42 13.34 -16.80
N SER A 161 -0.32 12.98 -15.53
CA SER A 161 0.31 13.84 -14.50
C SER A 161 1.76 13.48 -14.15
N GLY A 162 2.13 12.23 -14.42
CA GLY A 162 3.33 11.65 -13.81
C GLY A 162 3.13 11.29 -12.32
N PHE A 163 4.11 10.59 -11.77
CA PHE A 163 3.98 9.98 -10.44
C PHE A 163 4.03 10.98 -9.27
N LEU A 164 4.80 12.07 -9.37
CA LEU A 164 4.94 13.06 -8.27
C LEU A 164 3.65 13.83 -8.04
N LEU A 165 3.10 14.42 -9.10
CA LEU A 165 1.90 15.24 -9.01
C LEU A 165 0.70 14.39 -8.61
N HIS A 166 0.55 13.20 -9.24
CA HIS A 166 -0.51 12.27 -8.88
C HIS A 166 -0.43 11.86 -7.40
N SER A 167 0.76 11.46 -6.92
CA SER A 167 0.94 11.04 -5.53
C SER A 167 0.55 12.15 -4.55
N CYS A 168 1.10 13.35 -4.73
CA CYS A 168 0.82 14.48 -3.85
C CYS A 168 -0.70 14.77 -3.78
N PHE A 169 -1.34 14.90 -4.94
CA PHE A 169 -2.76 15.21 -5.02
C PHE A 169 -3.64 14.10 -4.42
N ALA A 170 -3.40 12.83 -4.77
CA ALA A 170 -4.17 11.71 -4.25
C ALA A 170 -4.10 11.63 -2.72
N PHE A 171 -2.92 11.83 -2.14
CA PHE A 171 -2.77 11.84 -0.68
C PHE A 171 -3.44 13.05 -0.02
N MET A 172 -3.38 14.24 -0.64
CA MET A 172 -4.08 15.44 -0.14
C MET A 172 -5.58 15.24 -0.10
N VAL A 173 -6.18 14.75 -1.18
CA VAL A 173 -7.62 14.50 -1.27
C VAL A 173 -8.07 13.50 -0.21
N GLY A 174 -7.40 12.37 -0.11
CA GLY A 174 -7.73 11.35 0.88
C GLY A 174 -7.58 11.85 2.31
N ALA A 175 -6.49 12.58 2.61
CA ALA A 175 -6.28 13.20 3.92
C ALA A 175 -7.37 14.21 4.27
N PHE A 176 -7.75 15.06 3.31
CA PHE A 176 -8.80 16.07 3.50
C PHE A 176 -10.15 15.41 3.81
N LEU A 177 -10.58 14.43 3.02
CA LEU A 177 -11.86 13.74 3.23
C LEU A 177 -11.95 13.07 4.60
N LEU A 178 -10.90 12.35 5.02
CA LEU A 178 -10.87 11.74 6.35
C LEU A 178 -10.79 12.77 7.47
N THR A 179 -10.12 13.91 7.25
CA THR A 179 -10.06 14.98 8.24
C THR A 179 -11.45 15.57 8.48
N VAL A 180 -12.17 15.89 7.42
CA VAL A 180 -13.56 16.40 7.52
C VAL A 180 -14.44 15.40 8.26
N GLY A 181 -14.37 14.10 7.92
CA GLY A 181 -15.11 13.05 8.61
C GLY A 181 -14.71 12.89 10.08
N GLY A 182 -13.42 12.93 10.37
CA GLY A 182 -12.88 12.80 11.73
C GLY A 182 -13.23 13.97 12.64
N LEU A 183 -13.18 15.21 12.13
CA LEU A 183 -13.54 16.40 12.88
C LEU A 183 -15.05 16.45 13.16
N LYS A 184 -15.90 16.15 12.16
CA LYS A 184 -17.36 16.05 12.35
C LYS A 184 -17.73 14.99 13.38
N GLY A 185 -17.08 13.83 13.34
CA GLY A 185 -17.27 12.75 14.32
C GLY A 185 -16.60 12.98 15.68
N ARG A 186 -15.92 14.10 15.89
CA ARG A 186 -15.16 14.42 17.12
C ARG A 186 -14.15 13.33 17.52
N THR A 187 -13.69 12.54 16.56
CA THR A 187 -12.76 11.42 16.80
C THR A 187 -11.29 11.83 16.71
N THR A 188 -11.01 13.04 16.22
CA THR A 188 -9.68 13.65 16.15
C THR A 188 -9.75 15.17 16.24
N THR A 189 -8.61 15.80 16.46
CA THR A 189 -8.47 17.27 16.52
C THR A 189 -7.29 17.72 15.67
N VAL A 190 -7.32 18.95 15.16
CA VAL A 190 -6.21 19.50 14.36
C VAL A 190 -4.88 19.49 15.11
N PRO A 191 -4.80 19.90 16.40
CA PRO A 191 -3.55 19.80 17.17
C PRO A 191 -3.04 18.37 17.30
N ALA A 192 -3.93 17.37 17.45
CA ALA A 192 -3.53 15.97 17.53
C ALA A 192 -2.92 15.49 16.19
N ILE A 193 -3.52 15.87 15.06
CA ILE A 193 -2.99 15.57 13.73
C ILE A 193 -1.60 16.17 13.57
N ALA A 194 -1.42 17.47 13.85
CA ALA A 194 -0.14 18.16 13.70
C ALA A 194 0.96 17.54 14.58
N ARG A 195 0.64 17.25 15.86
CA ARG A 195 1.57 16.57 16.77
C ARG A 195 2.00 15.21 16.24
N ASN A 196 1.07 14.43 15.69
CA ASN A 196 1.35 13.10 15.19
C ASN A 196 2.11 13.12 13.86
N VAL A 197 1.90 14.12 13.00
CA VAL A 197 2.74 14.35 11.81
C VAL A 197 4.20 14.52 12.24
N TRP A 198 4.45 15.37 13.23
CA TRP A 198 5.81 15.58 13.73
C TRP A 198 6.41 14.34 14.39
N ALA A 199 5.62 13.64 15.23
CA ALA A 199 6.05 12.42 15.91
C ALA A 199 6.37 11.27 14.94
N ASN A 200 5.71 11.23 13.79
CA ASN A 200 5.87 10.18 12.79
C ASN A 200 6.73 10.59 11.58
N ARG A 201 7.47 11.70 11.64
CA ARG A 201 8.22 12.27 10.50
C ARG A 201 9.08 11.27 9.74
N ILE A 202 9.77 10.35 10.44
CA ILE A 202 10.61 9.32 9.80
C ILE A 202 9.73 8.32 9.03
N LEU A 203 8.62 7.87 9.62
CA LEU A 203 7.67 6.97 8.96
C LEU A 203 7.00 7.63 7.75
N ILE A 204 6.73 8.93 7.84
CA ILE A 204 6.18 9.74 6.75
C ILE A 204 7.16 9.81 5.59
N VAL A 205 8.44 10.07 5.84
CA VAL A 205 9.48 10.10 4.79
C VAL A 205 9.62 8.73 4.14
N LEU A 206 9.69 7.65 4.92
CA LEU A 206 9.75 6.28 4.39
C LEU A 206 8.51 5.95 3.54
N SER A 207 7.32 6.34 4.01
CA SER A 207 6.07 6.14 3.28
C SER A 207 6.02 6.98 1.99
N ALA A 208 6.46 8.23 2.03
CA ALA A 208 6.54 9.10 0.86
C ALA A 208 7.47 8.53 -0.21
N LEU A 209 8.68 8.13 0.18
CA LEU A 209 9.65 7.51 -0.72
C LEU A 209 9.10 6.19 -1.30
N SER A 210 8.52 5.33 -0.45
CA SER A 210 7.88 4.09 -0.90
C SER A 210 6.81 4.35 -1.95
N THR A 211 5.97 5.36 -1.71
CA THR A 211 4.86 5.72 -2.60
C THR A 211 5.37 6.26 -3.95
N VAL A 212 6.33 7.18 -3.93
CA VAL A 212 6.92 7.75 -5.15
C VAL A 212 7.53 6.65 -6.02
N VAL A 213 8.31 5.77 -5.40
CA VAL A 213 8.97 4.66 -6.10
C VAL A 213 7.95 3.64 -6.63
N PHE A 214 6.87 3.38 -5.86
CA PHE A 214 5.77 2.51 -6.29
C PHE A 214 5.05 3.08 -7.52
N TYR A 215 4.66 4.35 -7.50
CA TYR A 215 3.96 4.95 -8.63
C TYR A 215 4.86 5.15 -9.85
N ALA A 216 6.16 5.39 -9.65
CA ALA A 216 7.14 5.37 -10.75
C ALA A 216 7.21 3.99 -11.42
N ALA A 217 7.24 2.92 -10.64
CA ALA A 217 7.17 1.55 -11.16
C ALA A 217 5.83 1.27 -11.86
N LEU A 218 4.72 1.71 -11.26
CA LEU A 218 3.37 1.54 -11.81
C LEU A 218 3.18 2.27 -13.14
N GLN A 219 3.84 3.41 -13.33
CA GLN A 219 3.84 4.13 -14.60
C GLN A 219 4.52 3.32 -15.71
N MET A 220 5.55 2.53 -15.39
CA MET A 220 6.43 1.82 -16.32
C MET A 220 6.00 0.37 -16.62
N ALA A 221 5.15 -0.23 -15.79
CA ALA A 221 4.83 -1.66 -15.89
C ALA A 221 3.35 -1.97 -15.63
N PRO A 222 2.85 -3.15 -16.04
CA PRO A 222 1.48 -3.59 -15.79
C PRO A 222 1.10 -3.56 -14.31
N LEU A 223 -0.16 -3.17 -14.01
CA LEU A 223 -0.68 -3.10 -12.64
C LEU A 223 -0.58 -4.46 -11.94
N SER A 224 -0.96 -5.54 -12.64
CA SER A 224 -0.91 -6.91 -12.12
C SER A 224 0.49 -7.34 -11.66
N ARG A 225 1.54 -6.96 -12.39
CA ARG A 225 2.94 -7.27 -12.03
C ARG A 225 3.43 -6.42 -10.85
N VAL A 226 3.21 -5.12 -10.89
CA VAL A 226 3.69 -4.19 -9.85
C VAL A 226 3.00 -4.49 -8.52
N SER A 227 1.66 -4.66 -8.51
CA SER A 227 0.90 -4.96 -7.29
C SER A 227 1.27 -6.30 -6.66
N THR A 228 1.71 -7.26 -7.48
CA THR A 228 2.17 -8.56 -6.98
C THR A 228 3.61 -8.48 -6.45
N LEU A 229 4.51 -7.85 -7.21
CA LEU A 229 5.93 -7.80 -6.85
C LEU A 229 6.18 -6.97 -5.58
N VAL A 230 5.40 -5.92 -5.33
CA VAL A 230 5.53 -5.11 -4.10
C VAL A 230 5.29 -5.94 -2.83
N ARG A 231 4.63 -7.11 -2.92
CA ARG A 231 4.42 -8.03 -1.78
C ARG A 231 5.72 -8.63 -1.25
N VAL A 232 6.85 -8.39 -1.89
CA VAL A 232 8.16 -8.66 -1.29
C VAL A 232 8.34 -7.97 0.08
N ASN A 233 7.57 -6.90 0.34
CA ASN A 233 7.52 -6.24 1.66
C ASN A 233 7.20 -7.21 2.80
N LEU A 234 6.45 -8.28 2.53
CA LEU A 234 6.13 -9.31 3.51
C LEU A 234 7.34 -10.15 3.89
N VAL A 235 8.19 -10.46 2.92
CA VAL A 235 9.46 -11.17 3.17
C VAL A 235 10.39 -10.28 3.98
N PHE A 236 10.53 -9.02 3.58
CA PHE A 236 11.33 -8.06 4.37
C PHE A 236 10.78 -7.85 5.77
N GLY A 237 9.45 -7.74 5.91
CA GLY A 237 8.79 -7.64 7.22
C GLY A 237 9.03 -8.88 8.09
N PHE A 238 8.99 -10.08 7.51
CA PHE A 238 9.31 -11.32 8.20
C PHE A 238 10.79 -11.34 8.66
N LEU A 239 11.73 -10.97 7.78
CA LEU A 239 13.14 -10.91 8.13
C LEU A 239 13.43 -9.88 9.22
N LEU A 240 12.82 -8.68 9.13
CA LEU A 240 12.95 -7.65 10.17
C LEU A 240 12.38 -8.14 11.52
N SER A 241 11.24 -8.82 11.52
CA SER A 241 10.64 -9.40 12.72
C SER A 241 11.56 -10.45 13.34
N TYR A 242 12.13 -11.31 12.53
CA TYR A 242 13.02 -12.38 12.99
C TYR A 242 14.35 -11.85 13.54
N PHE A 243 15.04 -11.00 12.76
CA PHE A 243 16.40 -10.56 13.12
C PHE A 243 16.41 -9.37 14.08
N HIS A 244 15.48 -8.43 13.94
CA HIS A 244 15.51 -7.17 14.70
C HIS A 244 14.59 -7.20 15.92
N LEU A 245 13.40 -7.82 15.82
CA LEU A 245 12.46 -7.89 16.93
C LEU A 245 12.59 -9.19 17.76
N GLY A 246 13.42 -10.14 17.33
CA GLY A 246 13.64 -11.40 18.03
C GLY A 246 12.43 -12.35 18.05
N GLU A 247 11.44 -12.15 17.17
CA GLU A 247 10.24 -12.97 17.09
C GLU A 247 10.51 -14.31 16.42
N LYS A 248 11.10 -15.24 17.16
CA LYS A 248 11.50 -16.57 16.64
C LYS A 248 10.37 -17.62 16.68
N HIS A 249 9.23 -17.32 17.31
CA HIS A 249 8.14 -18.29 17.43
C HIS A 249 7.52 -18.63 16.06
N GLY A 250 7.43 -19.93 15.74
CA GLY A 250 6.84 -20.42 14.50
C GLY A 250 7.63 -20.08 13.22
N TRP A 251 8.91 -19.72 13.33
CA TRP A 251 9.72 -19.27 12.20
C TRP A 251 9.81 -20.28 11.03
N LYS A 252 9.81 -21.59 11.33
CA LYS A 252 9.85 -22.65 10.28
C LYS A 252 8.60 -22.62 9.41
N ALA A 253 7.42 -22.55 10.03
CA ALA A 253 6.15 -22.46 9.30
C ALA A 253 6.04 -21.15 8.50
N ARG A 254 6.45 -20.02 9.10
CA ARG A 254 6.50 -18.72 8.41
C ARG A 254 7.53 -18.71 7.28
N GLY A 255 8.68 -19.35 7.47
CA GLY A 255 9.70 -19.52 6.45
C GLY A 255 9.19 -20.22 5.18
N PHE A 256 8.34 -21.25 5.34
CA PHE A 256 7.68 -21.89 4.20
C PHE A 256 6.79 -20.90 3.42
N GLY A 257 5.98 -20.09 4.11
CA GLY A 257 5.19 -19.04 3.47
C GLY A 257 6.05 -18.01 2.72
N ALA A 258 7.20 -17.63 3.29
CA ALA A 258 8.15 -16.73 2.63
C ALA A 258 8.75 -17.37 1.36
N ILE A 259 9.07 -18.67 1.38
CA ILE A 259 9.57 -19.42 0.21
C ILE A 259 8.51 -19.47 -0.89
N LEU A 260 7.25 -19.81 -0.55
CA LEU A 260 6.15 -19.80 -1.52
C LEU A 260 5.98 -18.42 -2.17
N LEU A 261 6.02 -17.37 -1.35
CA LEU A 261 5.91 -16.00 -1.82
C LEU A 261 7.06 -15.64 -2.76
N LEU A 262 8.30 -15.96 -2.40
CA LEU A 262 9.47 -15.73 -3.26
C LEU A 262 9.39 -16.50 -4.58
N ALA A 263 8.95 -17.76 -4.55
CA ALA A 263 8.73 -18.55 -5.76
C ALA A 263 7.69 -17.88 -6.68
N GLY A 264 6.59 -17.38 -6.11
CA GLY A 264 5.59 -16.63 -6.86
C GLY A 264 6.16 -15.34 -7.47
N LEU A 265 6.98 -14.57 -6.72
CA LEU A 265 7.63 -13.36 -7.23
C LEU A 265 8.60 -13.66 -8.39
N VAL A 266 9.34 -14.76 -8.35
CA VAL A 266 10.19 -15.19 -9.45
C VAL A 266 9.36 -15.45 -10.71
N LEU A 267 8.21 -16.13 -10.59
CA LEU A 267 7.30 -16.33 -11.72
C LEU A 267 6.73 -15.04 -12.30
N VAL A 268 6.43 -14.05 -11.44
CA VAL A 268 5.96 -12.71 -11.88
C VAL A 268 7.02 -11.97 -12.68
N LEU A 269 8.31 -12.15 -12.34
CA LEU A 269 9.44 -11.56 -13.04
C LEU A 269 9.78 -12.33 -14.33
N TRP A 270 9.40 -13.60 -14.40
CA TRP A 270 9.66 -14.43 -15.56
C TRP A 270 8.91 -13.87 -16.77
N LYS A 271 9.67 -13.55 -17.81
CA LYS A 271 9.10 -13.24 -19.13
C LYS A 271 9.04 -14.55 -19.90
N PRO A 272 7.85 -14.99 -20.35
CA PRO A 272 7.80 -16.05 -21.37
C PRO A 272 8.39 -15.54 -22.68
#